data_72a9b126b13855cc0ab5ac2230aa46bb
#
_entry.id   72a9b126b13855cc0ab5ac2230aa46bb
#
_cell.length_a   1.000
_cell.length_b   1.000
_cell.length_c   1.000
_cell.angle_alpha   90.00
_cell.angle_beta   90.00
_cell.angle_gamma   90.00
#
_symmetry.space_group_name_H-M   'P 1'
#
loop_
_entity.id
_entity.type
_entity.pdbx_description
1 polymer ?
#
loop_
_entity_poly.entity_id
_entity_poly.type
_entity_poly.pdbx_seq_one_letter_code
_entity_poly.pdbx_strand_id
1 'polypeptide(L)'
;MVKKAFVLIYLMLSIVYCNSASAQKNIRFHVLVLAENGGHHIAFTKAARPWLNKLAADSSFAIDYLENPNNINDTFLSKYQLFLQLDYPPYSWPEKAVTAFQDYIEKGKGGWIGLHHATLLGEFDGFPMWQWFYDFMGEIRFKNYIPTFASGKVNIEDKEHPVMKNISSPFLIEKEEWYTYDTTPRPNVHVVASVDESSYSPNSEIKMGDHPVVWTNTKMKARNIYIFMGHSPDLLNNASYTTLLKNAIFWAANK
;
A
#
# COMPACT_ATOMS: atom_id res chain seq x y z
N MET A 1 -83.98 -30.51 -24.97
CA MET A 1 -82.55 -30.93 -25.09
C MET A 1 -81.65 -29.69 -25.10
N VAL A 2 -80.99 -29.45 -23.99
CA VAL A 2 -80.14 -28.24 -23.84
C VAL A 2 -78.67 -28.70 -23.94
N LYS A 3 -77.96 -28.20 -24.97
CA LYS A 3 -76.53 -28.50 -25.17
C LYS A 3 -75.73 -27.50 -24.28
N LYS A 4 -74.97 -28.06 -23.30
CA LYS A 4 -73.99 -27.33 -22.50
C LYS A 4 -72.70 -27.16 -23.30
N ALA A 5 -72.32 -25.96 -23.62
CA ALA A 5 -71.02 -25.65 -24.17
C ALA A 5 -70.00 -25.47 -23.01
N PHE A 6 -68.91 -26.26 -23.02
CA PHE A 6 -67.75 -26.07 -22.12
C PHE A 6 -66.79 -25.10 -22.78
N VAL A 7 -66.56 -23.96 -22.10
CA VAL A 7 -65.51 -23.02 -22.48
C VAL A 7 -64.28 -23.36 -21.69
N LEU A 8 -63.24 -23.78 -22.40
CA LEU A 8 -61.93 -24.08 -21.83
C LEU A 8 -61.09 -22.80 -21.82
N ILE A 9 -60.88 -22.25 -20.63
CA ILE A 9 -60.01 -21.06 -20.46
C ILE A 9 -58.58 -21.57 -20.27
N TYR A 10 -57.71 -21.36 -21.28
CA TYR A 10 -56.27 -21.58 -21.19
C TYR A 10 -55.61 -20.34 -20.47
N LEU A 11 -55.19 -20.52 -19.24
CA LEU A 11 -54.37 -19.56 -18.53
C LEU A 11 -52.93 -19.73 -18.98
N MET A 12 -52.43 -18.85 -19.87
CA MET A 12 -51.01 -18.78 -20.18
C MET A 12 -50.24 -18.09 -19.02
N LEU A 13 -49.55 -18.86 -18.20
CA LEU A 13 -48.57 -18.34 -17.25
C LEU A 13 -47.31 -17.97 -18.05
N SER A 14 -47.13 -16.70 -18.35
CA SER A 14 -45.87 -16.16 -18.85
C SER A 14 -44.89 -16.04 -17.67
N ILE A 15 -43.99 -17.00 -17.54
CA ILE A 15 -42.85 -16.93 -16.62
C ILE A 15 -41.87 -15.93 -17.21
N VAL A 16 -41.88 -14.71 -16.65
CA VAL A 16 -40.84 -13.72 -16.94
C VAL A 16 -39.57 -14.15 -16.21
N TYR A 17 -38.67 -14.79 -16.94
CA TYR A 17 -37.29 -15.01 -16.47
C TYR A 17 -36.61 -13.63 -16.41
N CYS A 18 -36.55 -13.03 -15.23
CA CYS A 18 -35.62 -11.94 -14.95
C CYS A 18 -34.21 -12.53 -14.97
N ASN A 19 -33.56 -12.52 -16.13
CA ASN A 19 -32.12 -12.70 -16.22
C ASN A 19 -31.46 -11.50 -15.53
N SER A 20 -31.14 -11.66 -14.27
CA SER A 20 -30.19 -10.75 -13.58
C SER A 20 -28.83 -10.97 -14.24
N ALA A 21 -28.58 -10.32 -15.36
CA ALA A 21 -27.25 -10.21 -15.91
C ALA A 21 -26.42 -9.46 -14.85
N SER A 22 -25.68 -10.19 -14.03
CA SER A 22 -24.63 -9.62 -13.20
C SER A 22 -23.68 -8.91 -14.17
N ALA A 23 -23.76 -7.59 -14.23
CA ALA A 23 -22.84 -6.80 -15.04
C ALA A 23 -21.43 -7.14 -14.54
N GLN A 24 -20.65 -7.85 -15.34
CA GLN A 24 -19.27 -8.18 -15.05
C GLN A 24 -18.53 -6.84 -14.90
N LYS A 25 -18.18 -6.49 -13.66
CA LYS A 25 -17.46 -5.25 -13.36
C LYS A 25 -16.12 -5.31 -14.11
N ASN A 26 -15.90 -4.40 -15.05
CA ASN A 26 -14.60 -4.30 -15.73
C ASN A 26 -13.52 -3.97 -14.70
N ILE A 27 -12.56 -4.87 -14.51
CA ILE A 27 -11.41 -4.65 -13.64
C ILE A 27 -10.51 -3.59 -14.28
N ARG A 28 -10.26 -2.51 -13.54
CA ARG A 28 -9.47 -1.36 -14.00
C ARG A 28 -7.98 -1.64 -14.01
N PHE A 29 -7.49 -2.32 -12.98
CA PHE A 29 -6.08 -2.71 -12.81
C PHE A 29 -5.96 -3.82 -11.77
N HIS A 30 -4.81 -4.47 -11.75
CA HIS A 30 -4.47 -5.52 -10.80
C HIS A 30 -3.37 -5.06 -9.85
N VAL A 31 -3.55 -5.34 -8.57
CA VAL A 31 -2.62 -5.04 -7.49
C VAL A 31 -2.06 -6.34 -6.95
N LEU A 32 -0.74 -6.44 -6.87
CA LEU A 32 -0.07 -7.47 -6.10
C LEU A 32 0.23 -6.91 -4.71
N VAL A 33 -0.23 -7.58 -3.66
CA VAL A 33 0.10 -7.25 -2.28
C VAL A 33 1.07 -8.29 -1.74
N LEU A 34 2.27 -7.87 -1.38
CA LEU A 34 3.19 -8.68 -0.60
C LEU A 34 2.95 -8.35 0.87
N ALA A 35 2.39 -9.31 1.62
CA ALA A 35 1.96 -9.14 2.99
C ALA A 35 2.79 -10.02 3.92
N GLU A 36 3.31 -9.45 4.99
CA GLU A 36 4.01 -10.20 6.03
C GLU A 36 3.07 -11.20 6.71
N ASN A 37 3.51 -12.45 6.83
CA ASN A 37 2.76 -13.53 7.49
C ASN A 37 3.42 -13.96 8.81
N GLY A 38 4.04 -13.04 9.49
CA GLY A 38 4.76 -13.27 10.76
C GLY A 38 5.36 -11.98 11.24
N GLY A 39 6.15 -12.06 12.32
CA GLY A 39 6.80 -10.89 12.89
C GLY A 39 5.86 -9.98 13.67
N HIS A 40 6.28 -8.74 13.86
CA HIS A 40 5.64 -7.81 14.81
C HIS A 40 4.40 -7.09 14.24
N HIS A 41 4.19 -7.09 12.92
CA HIS A 41 3.19 -6.25 12.23
C HIS A 41 1.98 -7.02 11.70
N ILE A 42 1.83 -8.27 12.08
CA ILE A 42 0.72 -9.12 11.65
C ILE A 42 -0.66 -8.54 11.97
N ALA A 43 -0.76 -7.72 13.03
CA ALA A 43 -2.01 -7.05 13.40
C ALA A 43 -2.43 -6.01 12.35
N PHE A 44 -1.48 -5.20 11.86
CA PHE A 44 -1.73 -4.24 10.78
C PHE A 44 -2.07 -4.97 9.48
N THR A 45 -1.29 -5.95 9.07
CA THR A 45 -1.52 -6.74 7.85
C THR A 45 -2.91 -7.39 7.84
N LYS A 46 -3.33 -7.97 8.98
CA LYS A 46 -4.68 -8.55 9.12
C LYS A 46 -5.79 -7.52 9.02
N ALA A 47 -5.59 -6.32 9.58
CA ALA A 47 -6.57 -5.25 9.50
C ALA A 47 -6.61 -4.59 8.11
N ALA A 48 -5.46 -4.46 7.45
CA ALA A 48 -5.36 -3.87 6.11
C ALA A 48 -6.08 -4.72 5.04
N ARG A 49 -6.04 -6.04 5.15
CA ARG A 49 -6.63 -6.94 4.13
C ARG A 49 -8.13 -6.69 3.88
N PRO A 50 -9.02 -6.67 4.89
CA PRO A 50 -10.44 -6.37 4.64
C PRO A 50 -10.66 -4.95 4.13
N TRP A 51 -9.87 -3.97 4.59
CA TRP A 51 -9.95 -2.60 4.09
C TRP A 51 -9.58 -2.51 2.61
N LEU A 52 -8.48 -3.12 2.20
CA LEU A 52 -8.04 -3.20 0.81
C LEU A 52 -9.06 -3.92 -0.07
N ASN A 53 -9.60 -5.05 0.39
CA ASN A 53 -10.61 -5.82 -0.34
C ASN A 53 -11.89 -4.99 -0.55
N LYS A 54 -12.32 -4.24 0.48
CA LYS A 54 -13.46 -3.34 0.35
C LYS A 54 -13.18 -2.24 -0.66
N LEU A 55 -12.02 -1.58 -0.58
CA LEU A 55 -11.61 -0.55 -1.53
C LEU A 55 -11.57 -1.08 -2.97
N ALA A 56 -11.04 -2.29 -3.16
CA ALA A 56 -10.98 -2.96 -4.47
C ALA A 56 -12.38 -3.22 -5.04
N ALA A 57 -13.28 -3.76 -4.22
CA ALA A 57 -14.67 -4.00 -4.61
C ALA A 57 -15.42 -2.73 -4.98
N ASP A 58 -15.26 -1.67 -4.18
CA ASP A 58 -15.91 -0.37 -4.39
C ASP A 58 -15.37 0.35 -5.64
N SER A 59 -14.10 0.11 -5.99
CA SER A 59 -13.38 0.85 -7.03
C SER A 59 -13.04 0.03 -8.28
N SER A 60 -13.48 -1.22 -8.34
CA SER A 60 -13.34 -2.11 -9.50
C SER A 60 -11.88 -2.39 -9.89
N PHE A 61 -11.02 -2.74 -8.92
CA PHE A 61 -9.71 -3.32 -9.19
C PHE A 61 -9.57 -4.69 -8.50
N ALA A 62 -8.61 -5.50 -8.93
CA ALA A 62 -8.36 -6.83 -8.38
C ALA A 62 -7.10 -6.83 -7.50
N ILE A 63 -7.07 -7.69 -6.49
CA ILE A 63 -5.92 -7.86 -5.60
C ILE A 63 -5.57 -9.34 -5.50
N ASP A 64 -4.28 -9.64 -5.67
CA ASP A 64 -3.67 -10.92 -5.32
C ASP A 64 -2.70 -10.71 -4.14
N TYR A 65 -2.67 -11.66 -3.22
CA TYR A 65 -1.83 -11.60 -2.03
C TYR A 65 -0.73 -12.65 -2.07
N LEU A 66 0.50 -12.23 -1.73
CA LEU A 66 1.63 -13.11 -1.47
C LEU A 66 2.10 -12.94 -0.02
N GLU A 67 2.53 -14.04 0.59
CA GLU A 67 3.13 -14.07 1.93
C GLU A 67 4.66 -14.20 1.87
N ASN A 68 5.21 -14.38 0.67
CA ASN A 68 6.66 -14.42 0.43
C ASN A 68 6.98 -14.09 -1.04
N PRO A 69 8.22 -13.69 -1.36
CA PRO A 69 8.61 -13.30 -2.72
C PRO A 69 8.98 -14.49 -3.64
N ASN A 70 8.84 -15.74 -3.21
CA ASN A 70 9.37 -16.91 -3.94
C ASN A 70 8.80 -17.08 -5.35
N ASN A 71 7.57 -16.65 -5.59
CA ASN A 71 6.92 -16.74 -6.90
C ASN A 71 7.18 -15.53 -7.81
N ILE A 72 7.82 -14.48 -7.27
CA ILE A 72 8.09 -13.26 -8.03
C ILE A 72 9.12 -13.54 -9.13
N ASN A 73 8.77 -13.15 -10.34
CA ASN A 73 9.62 -13.11 -11.52
C ASN A 73 8.98 -12.14 -12.54
N ASP A 74 9.66 -11.88 -13.64
CA ASP A 74 9.23 -10.91 -14.65
C ASP A 74 7.84 -11.21 -15.23
N THR A 75 7.60 -12.46 -15.64
CA THR A 75 6.30 -12.91 -16.15
C THR A 75 5.19 -12.79 -15.11
N PHE A 76 5.50 -13.07 -13.85
CA PHE A 76 4.54 -12.94 -12.76
C PHE A 76 4.16 -11.47 -12.53
N LEU A 77 5.17 -10.58 -12.42
CA LEU A 77 4.96 -9.15 -12.18
C LEU A 77 4.28 -8.43 -13.36
N SER A 78 4.45 -8.92 -14.58
CA SER A 78 3.83 -8.30 -15.77
C SER A 78 2.29 -8.24 -15.74
N LYS A 79 1.67 -9.01 -14.84
CA LYS A 79 0.21 -9.05 -14.65
C LYS A 79 -0.33 -7.87 -13.84
N TYR A 80 0.53 -7.18 -13.10
CA TYR A 80 0.14 -6.19 -12.11
C TYR A 80 0.56 -4.78 -12.51
N GLN A 81 -0.34 -3.82 -12.32
CA GLN A 81 -0.08 -2.40 -12.51
C GLN A 81 0.46 -1.75 -11.23
N LEU A 82 0.28 -2.41 -10.08
CA LEU A 82 0.77 -1.93 -8.80
C LEU A 82 1.31 -3.10 -7.96
N PHE A 83 2.49 -2.91 -7.40
CA PHE A 83 3.06 -3.74 -6.35
C PHE A 83 2.97 -2.96 -5.01
N LEU A 84 2.17 -3.47 -4.09
CA LEU A 84 2.04 -2.94 -2.72
C LEU A 84 2.81 -3.85 -1.76
N GLN A 85 3.91 -3.34 -1.24
CA GLN A 85 4.73 -4.01 -0.22
C GLN A 85 4.20 -3.61 1.15
N LEU A 86 3.32 -4.44 1.68
CA LEU A 86 2.59 -4.22 2.91
C LEU A 86 3.36 -4.83 4.09
N ASP A 87 4.13 -4.03 4.78
CA ASP A 87 4.91 -4.42 5.96
C ASP A 87 5.81 -5.66 5.77
N TYR A 88 6.41 -5.83 4.60
CA TYR A 88 7.33 -6.91 4.32
C TYR A 88 8.76 -6.36 4.19
N PRO A 89 9.72 -6.80 5.02
CA PRO A 89 11.08 -6.31 4.94
C PRO A 89 11.78 -6.77 3.65
N PRO A 90 12.59 -5.92 3.00
CA PRO A 90 13.20 -6.21 1.70
C PRO A 90 14.53 -6.98 1.82
N TYR A 91 14.57 -8.05 2.61
CA TYR A 91 15.73 -8.91 2.72
C TYR A 91 15.35 -10.39 2.48
N SER A 92 16.35 -11.25 2.25
CA SER A 92 16.16 -12.67 1.91
C SER A 92 15.30 -12.97 0.67
N TRP A 93 15.18 -12.03 -0.25
CA TRP A 93 14.47 -12.27 -1.50
C TRP A 93 15.31 -13.18 -2.44
N PRO A 94 14.70 -14.15 -3.14
CA PRO A 94 15.40 -14.91 -4.17
C PRO A 94 15.92 -14.01 -5.30
N GLU A 95 17.09 -14.32 -5.85
CA GLU A 95 17.75 -13.54 -6.91
C GLU A 95 16.81 -13.22 -8.08
N LYS A 96 16.00 -14.19 -8.52
CA LYS A 96 15.00 -13.96 -9.58
C LYS A 96 13.94 -12.91 -9.21
N ALA A 97 13.56 -12.84 -7.93
CA ALA A 97 12.61 -11.86 -7.46
C ALA A 97 13.24 -10.47 -7.35
N VAL A 98 14.47 -10.39 -6.85
CA VAL A 98 15.28 -9.17 -6.82
C VAL A 98 15.41 -8.57 -8.22
N THR A 99 15.88 -9.37 -9.20
CA THR A 99 16.07 -8.91 -10.58
C THR A 99 14.75 -8.45 -11.21
N ALA A 100 13.68 -9.23 -11.04
CA ALA A 100 12.38 -8.89 -11.63
C ALA A 100 11.78 -7.62 -11.00
N PHE A 101 11.92 -7.44 -9.69
CA PHE A 101 11.43 -6.25 -9.00
C PHE A 101 12.22 -5.00 -9.40
N GLN A 102 13.55 -5.09 -9.45
CA GLN A 102 14.40 -4.00 -9.92
C GLN A 102 14.00 -3.58 -11.33
N ASP A 103 13.88 -4.51 -12.26
CA ASP A 103 13.41 -4.26 -13.63
C ASP A 103 12.00 -3.66 -13.68
N TYR A 104 11.12 -4.08 -12.79
CA TYR A 104 9.75 -3.57 -12.72
C TYR A 104 9.73 -2.08 -12.37
N ILE A 105 10.57 -1.67 -11.43
CA ILE A 105 10.70 -0.28 -10.99
C ILE A 105 11.47 0.56 -12.02
N GLU A 106 12.66 0.13 -12.43
CA GLU A 106 13.54 0.91 -13.30
C GLU A 106 12.95 1.10 -14.71
N LYS A 107 12.27 0.09 -15.23
CA LYS A 107 11.66 0.13 -16.57
C LYS A 107 10.23 0.69 -16.56
N GLY A 108 9.65 0.97 -15.41
CA GLY A 108 8.30 1.50 -15.29
C GLY A 108 7.22 0.53 -15.72
N LYS A 109 7.41 -0.76 -15.43
CA LYS A 109 6.45 -1.80 -15.81
C LYS A 109 5.13 -1.70 -15.03
N GLY A 110 5.19 -1.19 -13.80
CA GLY A 110 4.06 -0.84 -12.94
C GLY A 110 4.51 0.05 -11.79
N GLY A 111 3.58 0.48 -10.93
CA GLY A 111 3.89 1.31 -9.77
C GLY A 111 4.26 0.51 -8.53
N TRP A 112 4.79 1.19 -7.52
CA TRP A 112 5.14 0.60 -6.23
C TRP A 112 4.71 1.48 -5.06
N ILE A 113 4.23 0.84 -4.00
CA ILE A 113 4.02 1.45 -2.69
C ILE A 113 4.69 0.56 -1.67
N GLY A 114 5.59 1.14 -0.86
CA GLY A 114 6.17 0.48 0.30
C GLY A 114 5.64 1.08 1.59
N LEU A 115 5.30 0.22 2.54
CA LEU A 115 4.89 0.65 3.86
C LEU A 115 5.94 0.23 4.89
N HIS A 116 6.08 1.03 5.91
CA HIS A 116 6.77 0.77 7.18
C HIS A 116 8.02 -0.13 7.08
N HIS A 117 7.87 -1.45 7.16
CA HIS A 117 8.95 -2.43 7.06
C HIS A 117 9.75 -2.38 5.75
N ALA A 118 9.24 -1.74 4.70
CA ALA A 118 10.02 -1.56 3.48
C ALA A 118 11.31 -0.73 3.69
N THR A 119 11.44 -0.03 4.82
CA THR A 119 12.67 0.68 5.21
C THR A 119 13.53 -0.01 6.26
N LEU A 120 13.22 -1.24 6.64
CA LEU A 120 14.12 -2.05 7.46
C LEU A 120 15.34 -2.48 6.63
N LEU A 121 16.17 -1.50 6.31
CA LEU A 121 17.39 -1.66 5.54
C LEU A 121 18.58 -1.73 6.48
N GLY A 122 19.46 -2.68 6.25
CA GLY A 122 20.62 -2.95 7.04
C GLY A 122 20.97 -4.43 7.01
N GLU A 123 21.98 -4.80 7.79
CA GLU A 123 22.34 -6.20 8.02
C GLU A 123 21.47 -6.73 9.15
N PHE A 124 20.20 -6.96 8.84
CA PHE A 124 19.21 -7.48 9.79
C PHE A 124 19.19 -9.00 9.74
N ASP A 125 19.10 -9.65 10.89
CA ASP A 125 18.91 -11.08 11.03
C ASP A 125 19.89 -11.93 10.20
N GLY A 126 21.08 -11.40 9.95
CA GLY A 126 22.12 -12.08 9.15
C GLY A 126 21.95 -11.96 7.64
N PHE A 127 21.01 -11.17 7.15
CA PHE A 127 20.86 -10.91 5.72
C PHE A 127 21.73 -9.73 5.28
N PRO A 128 22.40 -9.84 4.12
CA PRO A 128 23.16 -8.73 3.56
C PRO A 128 22.25 -7.61 3.09
N MET A 129 22.79 -6.37 3.08
CA MET A 129 22.13 -5.23 2.50
C MET A 129 21.82 -5.46 1.01
N TRP A 130 20.59 -5.21 0.60
CA TRP A 130 20.26 -5.12 -0.81
C TRP A 130 20.60 -3.71 -1.31
N GLN A 131 21.82 -3.55 -1.87
CA GLN A 131 22.38 -2.23 -2.21
C GLN A 131 21.47 -1.42 -3.15
N TRP A 132 20.91 -2.05 -4.20
CA TRP A 132 20.00 -1.34 -5.11
C TRP A 132 18.76 -0.79 -4.38
N PHE A 133 18.20 -1.57 -3.44
CA PHE A 133 17.03 -1.13 -2.67
C PHE A 133 17.38 -0.02 -1.68
N TYR A 134 18.58 -0.07 -1.09
CA TYR A 134 19.13 1.01 -0.28
C TYR A 134 19.21 2.31 -1.09
N ASP A 135 19.78 2.29 -2.30
CA ASP A 135 19.86 3.44 -3.20
C ASP A 135 18.46 3.92 -3.62
N PHE A 136 17.55 2.98 -3.89
CA PHE A 136 16.15 3.27 -4.24
C PHE A 136 15.40 3.98 -3.13
N MET A 137 15.64 3.62 -1.87
CA MET A 137 14.97 4.18 -0.69
C MET A 137 15.59 5.50 -0.21
N GLY A 138 16.65 5.98 -0.85
CA GLY A 138 17.27 7.27 -0.53
C GLY A 138 18.53 7.19 0.31
N GLU A 139 19.21 6.04 0.30
CA GLU A 139 20.48 5.79 0.96
C GLU A 139 20.38 5.91 2.49
N ILE A 140 19.33 5.31 3.05
CA ILE A 140 19.06 5.27 4.48
C ILE A 140 19.22 3.86 5.05
N ARG A 141 19.61 3.79 6.33
CA ARG A 141 19.60 2.56 7.11
C ARG A 141 18.76 2.76 8.37
N PHE A 142 18.00 1.76 8.72
CA PHE A 142 17.31 1.73 10.00
C PHE A 142 18.36 1.86 11.13
N LYS A 143 18.04 2.70 12.12
CA LYS A 143 18.93 2.98 13.24
C LYS A 143 18.30 2.60 14.58
N ASN A 144 17.10 3.06 14.82
CA ASN A 144 16.41 2.87 16.10
C ASN A 144 14.91 3.10 15.93
N TYR A 145 14.13 2.84 16.97
CA TYR A 145 12.68 3.08 17.00
C TYR A 145 12.23 3.49 18.41
N ILE A 146 11.09 4.15 18.49
CA ILE A 146 10.43 4.46 19.75
C ILE A 146 9.68 3.20 20.19
N PRO A 147 10.06 2.57 21.34
CA PRO A 147 9.53 1.25 21.71
C PRO A 147 8.06 1.24 22.16
N THR A 148 7.46 2.43 22.34
CA THR A 148 6.03 2.59 22.64
C THR A 148 5.38 3.40 21.54
N PHE A 149 4.18 3.03 21.15
CA PHE A 149 3.43 3.81 20.19
C PHE A 149 3.26 5.25 20.66
N ALA A 150 3.54 6.18 19.75
CA ALA A 150 3.36 7.60 20.01
C ALA A 150 2.52 8.24 18.89
N SER A 151 1.76 9.27 19.25
CA SER A 151 1.18 10.15 18.24
C SER A 151 2.25 11.07 17.66
N GLY A 152 2.02 11.53 16.42
CA GLY A 152 2.87 12.53 15.76
C GLY A 152 2.09 13.33 14.73
N LYS A 153 2.38 14.63 14.61
CA LYS A 153 1.80 15.50 13.58
C LYS A 153 2.62 15.41 12.32
N VAL A 154 1.98 15.06 11.22
CA VAL A 154 2.60 14.99 9.89
C VAL A 154 2.31 16.26 9.12
N ASN A 155 3.36 16.93 8.69
CA ASN A 155 3.33 18.13 7.85
C ASN A 155 3.47 17.75 6.38
N ILE A 156 2.56 18.22 5.54
CA ILE A 156 2.66 18.05 4.08
C ILE A 156 3.60 19.10 3.54
N GLU A 157 4.69 18.67 2.88
CA GLU A 157 5.67 19.54 2.24
C GLU A 157 5.29 19.83 0.78
N ASP A 158 4.85 18.82 0.04
CA ASP A 158 4.34 18.97 -1.34
C ASP A 158 2.82 18.77 -1.37
N LYS A 159 2.09 19.89 -1.29
CA LYS A 159 0.61 19.90 -1.33
C LYS A 159 0.04 19.59 -2.71
N GLU A 160 0.83 19.78 -3.76
CA GLU A 160 0.42 19.54 -5.15
C GLU A 160 0.58 18.07 -5.54
N HIS A 161 1.35 17.30 -4.76
CA HIS A 161 1.51 15.88 -5.04
C HIS A 161 0.15 15.15 -4.96
N PRO A 162 -0.24 14.37 -5.98
CA PRO A 162 -1.58 13.76 -6.07
C PRO A 162 -1.98 12.91 -4.87
N VAL A 163 -1.00 12.32 -4.17
CA VAL A 163 -1.27 11.47 -2.99
C VAL A 163 -1.77 12.29 -1.79
N MET A 164 -1.48 13.60 -1.74
CA MET A 164 -1.90 14.49 -0.65
C MET A 164 -3.24 15.18 -0.91
N LYS A 165 -3.90 14.88 -2.02
CA LYS A 165 -5.19 15.46 -2.36
C LYS A 165 -6.24 15.17 -1.28
N ASN A 166 -6.94 16.23 -0.84
CA ASN A 166 -7.99 16.19 0.19
C ASN A 166 -7.48 15.76 1.59
N ILE A 167 -6.22 15.98 1.89
CA ILE A 167 -5.64 15.78 3.23
C ILE A 167 -5.27 17.15 3.79
N SER A 168 -5.71 17.43 5.02
CA SER A 168 -5.33 18.66 5.74
C SER A 168 -3.88 18.57 6.23
N SER A 169 -3.19 19.72 6.32
CA SER A 169 -1.84 19.79 6.89
C SER A 169 -1.81 20.80 8.05
N PRO A 170 -1.24 20.44 9.21
CA PRO A 170 -0.79 19.08 9.56
C PRO A 170 -1.97 18.12 9.76
N PHE A 171 -1.71 16.81 9.67
CA PHE A 171 -2.63 15.80 10.14
C PHE A 171 -2.00 14.97 11.27
N LEU A 172 -2.84 14.49 12.19
CA LEU A 172 -2.40 13.71 13.33
C LEU A 172 -2.42 12.21 12.99
N ILE A 173 -1.33 11.53 13.32
CA ILE A 173 -1.28 10.07 13.44
C ILE A 173 -1.29 9.78 14.94
N GLU A 174 -2.35 9.13 15.42
CA GLU A 174 -2.60 9.00 16.87
C GLU A 174 -1.72 7.93 17.52
N LYS A 175 -1.32 6.91 16.75
CA LYS A 175 -0.66 5.74 17.32
C LYS A 175 0.18 5.04 16.26
N GLU A 176 1.50 5.22 16.32
CA GLU A 176 2.44 4.59 15.38
C GLU A 176 3.75 4.26 16.09
N GLU A 177 4.51 3.30 15.55
CA GLU A 177 5.90 3.05 15.88
C GLU A 177 6.78 3.93 15.01
N TRP A 178 7.52 4.86 15.62
CA TRP A 178 8.37 5.78 14.88
C TRP A 178 9.81 5.27 14.83
N TYR A 179 10.32 4.98 13.62
CA TYR A 179 11.72 4.64 13.36
C TYR A 179 12.57 5.90 13.30
N THR A 180 13.88 5.72 13.43
CA THR A 180 14.88 6.70 12.98
C THR A 180 15.85 6.01 12.04
N TYR A 181 16.44 6.79 11.15
CA TYR A 181 17.44 6.34 10.20
C TYR A 181 18.79 6.94 10.57
N ASP A 182 19.86 6.38 10.02
CA ASP A 182 21.23 6.87 10.20
C ASP A 182 21.43 8.25 9.54
N THR A 183 20.68 8.55 8.50
CA THR A 183 20.65 9.83 7.78
C THR A 183 19.25 10.14 7.26
N THR A 184 19.03 11.37 6.78
CA THR A 184 17.79 11.76 6.09
C THR A 184 17.83 11.28 4.62
N PRO A 185 16.72 10.76 4.05
CA PRO A 185 16.66 10.39 2.63
C PRO A 185 16.60 11.61 1.69
N ARG A 186 16.39 12.81 2.22
CA ARG A 186 16.08 14.04 1.48
C ARG A 186 17.01 14.37 0.31
N PRO A 187 18.34 14.17 0.38
CA PRO A 187 19.20 14.46 -0.76
C PRO A 187 18.95 13.59 -2.00
N ASN A 188 18.35 12.40 -1.80
CA ASN A 188 18.24 11.36 -2.82
C ASN A 188 16.81 11.11 -3.30
N VAL A 189 15.80 11.68 -2.62
CA VAL A 189 14.38 11.49 -2.90
C VAL A 189 13.61 12.81 -2.89
N HIS A 190 12.42 12.81 -3.45
CA HIS A 190 11.48 13.91 -3.31
C HIS A 190 10.57 13.66 -2.10
N VAL A 191 10.73 14.46 -1.06
CA VAL A 191 9.95 14.37 0.18
C VAL A 191 8.58 15.02 -0.02
N VAL A 192 7.53 14.28 0.32
CA VAL A 192 6.14 14.71 0.20
C VAL A 192 5.56 15.13 1.56
N ALA A 193 6.00 14.47 2.64
CA ALA A 193 5.61 14.82 4.01
C ALA A 193 6.68 14.40 5.03
N SER A 194 6.74 15.14 6.14
CA SER A 194 7.60 14.86 7.28
C SER A 194 6.81 14.89 8.60
N VAL A 195 7.28 14.20 9.62
CA VAL A 195 6.70 14.28 10.96
C VAL A 195 7.41 15.35 11.79
N ASP A 196 6.63 16.10 12.56
CA ASP A 196 7.14 16.98 13.60
C ASP A 196 7.44 16.18 14.87
N GLU A 197 8.69 15.83 15.09
CA GLU A 197 9.13 15.05 16.25
C GLU A 197 8.92 15.75 17.59
N SER A 198 8.72 17.10 17.58
CA SER A 198 8.36 17.84 18.78
C SER A 198 6.93 17.58 19.23
N SER A 199 6.10 17.05 18.33
CA SER A 199 4.70 16.74 18.56
C SER A 199 4.46 15.32 19.10
N TYR A 200 5.51 14.52 19.28
CA TYR A 200 5.35 13.15 19.80
C TYR A 200 4.70 13.12 21.16
N SER A 201 3.68 12.25 21.31
CA SER A 201 3.04 12.01 22.60
C SER A 201 2.79 10.50 22.79
N PRO A 202 3.42 9.85 23.79
CA PRO A 202 4.38 10.44 24.71
C PRO A 202 5.64 10.98 24.00
N ASN A 203 6.28 12.01 24.60
CA ASN A 203 7.54 12.53 24.08
C ASN A 203 8.64 11.46 24.10
N SER A 204 9.53 11.52 23.15
CA SER A 204 10.70 10.63 23.04
C SER A 204 11.97 11.42 22.80
N GLU A 205 13.08 10.92 23.34
CA GLU A 205 14.42 11.39 23.02
C GLU A 205 14.98 10.72 21.74
N ILE A 206 14.31 9.68 21.24
CA ILE A 206 14.66 9.02 19.99
C ILE A 206 14.12 9.87 18.84
N LYS A 207 15.00 10.64 18.23
CA LYS A 207 14.70 11.61 17.18
C LYS A 207 15.84 11.64 16.17
N MET A 208 15.54 12.07 14.94
CA MET A 208 16.54 12.31 13.89
C MET A 208 16.58 13.78 13.43
N GLY A 209 15.62 14.61 13.86
CA GLY A 209 15.55 16.04 13.53
C GLY A 209 14.77 16.30 12.25
N ASP A 210 15.37 16.09 11.09
CA ASP A 210 14.66 16.07 9.80
C ASP A 210 14.12 14.67 9.54
N HIS A 211 12.80 14.50 9.60
CA HIS A 211 12.17 13.19 9.59
C HIS A 211 11.11 13.04 8.48
N PRO A 212 11.54 12.82 7.22
CA PRO A 212 10.64 12.45 6.14
C PRO A 212 9.89 11.16 6.43
N VAL A 213 8.58 11.17 6.16
CA VAL A 213 7.69 10.02 6.40
C VAL A 213 6.88 9.61 5.16
N VAL A 214 6.88 10.45 4.12
CA VAL A 214 6.33 10.10 2.81
C VAL A 214 7.26 10.68 1.75
N TRP A 215 7.73 9.83 0.83
CA TRP A 215 8.60 10.28 -0.25
C TRP A 215 8.50 9.40 -1.49
N THR A 216 9.00 9.92 -2.61
CA THR A 216 9.10 9.25 -3.90
C THR A 216 10.51 9.39 -4.47
N ASN A 217 11.03 8.36 -5.12
CA ASN A 217 12.28 8.43 -5.85
C ASN A 217 12.00 8.78 -7.33
N THR A 218 12.24 10.03 -7.68
CA THR A 218 11.97 10.58 -9.03
C THR A 218 12.97 10.13 -10.09
N LYS A 219 14.06 9.43 -9.70
CA LYS A 219 15.04 8.85 -10.63
C LYS A 219 14.51 7.57 -11.30
N MET A 220 13.44 6.97 -10.76
CA MET A 220 12.83 5.75 -11.27
C MET A 220 11.73 6.05 -12.29
N LYS A 221 11.57 5.15 -13.28
CA LYS A 221 10.48 5.29 -14.26
C LYS A 221 9.12 4.89 -13.69
N ALA A 222 9.09 3.93 -12.77
CA ALA A 222 7.87 3.57 -12.06
C ALA A 222 7.42 4.70 -11.13
N ARG A 223 6.12 4.99 -11.10
CA ARG A 223 5.57 5.76 -9.99
C ARG A 223 5.76 4.95 -8.72
N ASN A 224 6.44 5.53 -7.76
CA ASN A 224 6.79 4.85 -6.53
C ASN A 224 6.59 5.80 -5.34
N ILE A 225 6.14 5.26 -4.22
CA ILE A 225 5.99 6.04 -3.00
C ILE A 225 6.21 5.15 -1.79
N TYR A 226 6.97 5.64 -0.86
CA TYR A 226 7.06 5.09 0.48
C TYR A 226 6.18 5.87 1.45
N ILE A 227 5.44 5.15 2.27
CA ILE A 227 4.63 5.70 3.36
C ILE A 227 5.10 5.02 4.65
N PHE A 228 5.70 5.82 5.52
CA PHE A 228 6.30 5.36 6.78
C PHE A 228 5.31 4.61 7.67
N MET A 229 4.08 5.15 7.79
CA MET A 229 3.07 4.61 8.67
C MET A 229 2.56 3.26 8.17
N GLY A 230 2.51 2.26 9.07
CA GLY A 230 2.12 0.90 8.71
C GLY A 230 2.19 -0.12 9.85
N HIS A 231 2.50 0.29 11.08
CA HIS A 231 2.60 -0.63 12.20
C HIS A 231 1.26 -0.84 12.91
N SER A 232 0.59 0.25 13.25
CA SER A 232 -0.64 0.19 14.05
C SER A 232 -1.87 -0.13 13.19
N PRO A 233 -2.69 -1.13 13.55
CA PRO A 233 -3.98 -1.35 12.88
C PRO A 233 -4.96 -0.18 13.02
N ASP A 234 -4.77 0.68 14.04
CA ASP A 234 -5.61 1.86 14.28
C ASP A 234 -5.50 2.90 13.15
N LEU A 235 -4.41 2.87 12.37
CA LEU A 235 -4.23 3.70 11.18
C LEU A 235 -5.40 3.60 10.18
N LEU A 236 -6.02 2.42 10.09
CA LEU A 236 -7.14 2.21 9.16
C LEU A 236 -8.45 2.87 9.61
N ASN A 237 -8.48 3.41 10.83
CA ASN A 237 -9.55 4.28 11.34
C ASN A 237 -9.22 5.77 11.16
N ASN A 238 -7.98 6.11 10.80
CA ASN A 238 -7.56 7.49 10.57
C ASN A 238 -7.92 7.94 9.14
N ALA A 239 -8.78 8.95 9.02
CA ALA A 239 -9.28 9.41 7.74
C ALA A 239 -8.19 9.99 6.83
N SER A 240 -7.19 10.67 7.38
CA SER A 240 -6.07 11.23 6.61
C SER A 240 -5.18 10.11 6.07
N TYR A 241 -4.85 9.12 6.90
CA TYR A 241 -4.05 7.97 6.48
C TYR A 241 -4.75 7.13 5.41
N THR A 242 -6.02 6.80 5.60
CA THR A 242 -6.78 6.02 4.61
C THR A 242 -6.99 6.77 3.31
N THR A 243 -7.10 8.11 3.36
CA THR A 243 -7.12 8.95 2.16
C THR A 243 -5.76 8.92 1.45
N LEU A 244 -4.65 9.06 2.18
CA LEU A 244 -3.29 8.95 1.65
C LEU A 244 -3.07 7.61 0.95
N LEU A 245 -3.36 6.50 1.62
CA LEU A 245 -3.16 5.16 1.07
C LEU A 245 -4.04 4.92 -0.17
N LYS A 246 -5.29 5.34 -0.12
CA LYS A 246 -6.19 5.30 -1.29
C LYS A 246 -5.63 6.11 -2.46
N ASN A 247 -5.24 7.36 -2.23
CA ASN A 247 -4.68 8.22 -3.27
C ASN A 247 -3.40 7.62 -3.86
N ALA A 248 -2.52 7.06 -3.02
CA ALA A 248 -1.30 6.39 -3.43
C ALA A 248 -1.58 5.19 -4.36
N ILE A 249 -2.57 4.34 -4.01
CA ILE A 249 -2.97 3.18 -4.83
C ILE A 249 -3.40 3.64 -6.24
N PHE A 250 -4.27 4.63 -6.32
CA PHE A 250 -4.75 5.13 -7.63
C PHE A 250 -3.68 5.87 -8.41
N TRP A 251 -2.82 6.63 -7.73
CA TRP A 251 -1.74 7.35 -8.39
C TRP A 251 -0.66 6.40 -8.92
N ALA A 252 -0.23 5.43 -8.12
CA ALA A 252 0.84 4.52 -8.50
C ALA A 252 0.38 3.47 -9.54
N ALA A 253 -0.89 3.04 -9.53
CA ALA A 253 -1.43 2.11 -10.52
C ALA A 253 -1.63 2.72 -11.91
N ASN A 254 -1.69 4.05 -12.04
CA ASN A 254 -1.82 4.72 -13.32
C ASN A 254 -0.43 4.90 -13.95
N LYS A 255 -0.27 4.51 -15.22
CA LYS A 255 0.95 4.72 -16.00
C LYS A 255 1.02 6.14 -16.58
#